data_c522a8ceb2043486a39b98e71f6b4f76
#
_entry.id   c522a8ceb2043486a39b98e71f6b4f76
#
_cell.length_a   1.000
_cell.length_b   1.000
_cell.length_c   1.000
_cell.angle_alpha   90.00
_cell.angle_beta   90.00
_cell.angle_gamma   90.00
#
_symmetry.space_group_name_H-M   'P 1'
#
loop_
_entity.id
_entity.type
_entity.pdbx_description
1 polymer ?
#
loop_
_entity_poly.entity_id
_entity_poly.type
_entity_poly.pdbx_seq_one_letter_code
_entity_poly.pdbx_strand_id
1 'polypeptide(L)' 'MTKNSEIRNYGKVCTISGKSFNANTSNFYVNKNSSDGLHPYHKDFDNFRRVTGASVDRVRELVTLINN' A
#
# COMPACT_ATOMS: atom_id res chain seq x y z
N MET A 1 23.59 -6.12 12.36
CA MET A 1 23.26 -5.94 12.09
C MET A 1 22.69 -5.64 11.58
N THR A 2 22.65 -5.75 11.63
CA THR A 2 22.08 -5.47 11.23
C THR A 2 21.55 -5.13 10.59
N LYS A 3 21.58 -5.05 10.66
CA LYS A 3 21.23 -4.77 10.21
C LYS A 3 20.82 -4.30 9.47
N ASN A 4 20.98 -4.31 9.42
CA ASN A 4 20.66 -3.80 8.85
C ASN A 4 20.03 -3.56 8.13
N SER A 5 20.15 -3.70 7.82
CA SER A 5 19.61 -3.43 7.35
C SER A 5 18.71 -3.34 7.22
N GLU A 6 18.78 -3.63 7.34
CA GLU A 6 17.88 -3.61 7.60
C GLU A 6 17.25 -2.81 7.63
N ILE A 7 17.74 -2.93 7.83
CA ILE A 7 16.97 -2.17 8.23
C ILE A 7 16.39 -1.08 7.68
N ARG A 8 16.49 -1.02 6.78
CA ARG A 8 15.95 0.01 6.12
C ARG A 8 14.71 -0.29 5.45
N ASN A 9 13.91 -1.05 6.08
CA ASN A 9 12.59 -1.26 5.64
C ASN A 9 11.76 -0.22 6.29
N TYR A 10 11.68 0.91 5.66
CA TYR A 10 10.80 1.92 6.14
C TYR A 10 9.40 1.44 5.94
N GLY A 11 8.63 1.46 6.97
CA GLY A 11 7.22 1.19 6.88
C GLY A 11 6.55 2.26 6.03
N LYS A 12 5.77 1.82 5.06
CA LYS A 12 4.94 2.71 4.28
C LYS A 12 3.49 2.36 4.58
N VAL A 13 2.73 3.34 5.06
CA VAL A 13 1.34 3.12 5.41
C VAL A 13 0.50 3.05 4.14
N CYS A 14 -0.22 1.95 3.98
CA CYS A 14 -1.21 1.83 2.92
C CYS A 14 -2.39 2.74 3.24
N THR A 15 -2.69 3.68 2.37
CA THR A 15 -3.75 4.66 2.63
C THR A 15 -5.13 4.05 2.60
N ILE A 16 -5.27 2.84 2.08
CA ILE A 16 -6.56 2.16 2.06
C ILE A 16 -6.80 1.39 3.33
N SER A 17 -5.84 0.57 3.76
CA SER A 17 -6.02 -0.28 4.94
C SER A 17 -5.53 0.34 6.23
N GLY A 18 -4.67 1.34 6.14
CA GLY A 18 -4.06 1.93 7.32
C GLY A 18 -2.94 1.11 7.92
N LYS A 19 -2.59 -0.01 7.30
CA LYS A 19 -1.53 -0.88 7.80
C LYS A 19 -0.20 -0.52 7.14
N SER A 20 0.89 -0.78 7.86
CA SER A 20 2.24 -0.56 7.35
C SER A 20 2.76 -1.79 6.66
N PHE A 21 3.44 -1.58 5.54
CA PHE A 21 4.13 -2.64 4.79
C PHE A 21 5.52 -2.12 4.46
N ASN A 22 6.44 -3.03 4.15
CA ASN A 22 7.76 -2.62 3.69
C ASN A 22 7.62 -1.81 2.40
N ALA A 23 8.33 -0.70 2.33
CA ALA A 23 8.25 0.21 1.18
C ALA A 23 9.13 -0.32 0.05
N ASN A 24 8.60 -1.27 -0.71
CA ASN A 24 9.32 -1.87 -1.83
C ASN A 24 8.33 -2.27 -2.91
N THR A 25 8.88 -2.70 -4.06
CA THR A 25 8.06 -3.05 -5.21
C THR A 25 7.36 -4.40 -5.08
N SER A 26 7.68 -5.16 -4.04
CA SER A 26 6.93 -6.37 -3.72
C SER A 26 5.55 -6.03 -3.17
N ASN A 27 5.43 -4.90 -2.49
CA ASN A 27 4.19 -4.49 -1.83
C ASN A 27 3.47 -3.35 -2.52
N PHE A 28 4.19 -2.51 -3.26
CA PHE A 28 3.61 -1.33 -3.91
C PHE A 28 4.06 -1.25 -5.35
N TYR A 29 3.15 -0.88 -6.24
CA TYR A 29 3.50 -0.63 -7.63
C TYR A 29 4.32 0.65 -7.74
N VAL A 30 5.17 0.71 -8.75
CA VAL A 30 5.97 1.90 -9.05
C VAL A 30 5.04 3.03 -9.49
N ASN A 31 5.29 4.22 -8.96
CA ASN A 31 4.56 5.42 -9.37
C ASN A 31 5.54 6.58 -9.42
N LYS A 32 5.90 6.98 -10.63
CA LYS A 32 6.90 8.02 -10.84
C LYS A 32 6.48 9.39 -10.30
N ASN A 33 5.19 9.57 -10.10
CA ASN A 33 4.66 10.85 -9.62
C ASN A 33 4.68 10.95 -8.10
N SER A 34 4.99 9.85 -7.40
CA SER A 34 5.08 9.88 -5.95
C SER A 34 6.48 10.26 -5.52
N SER A 35 6.59 10.94 -4.38
CA SER A 35 7.89 11.36 -3.86
C SER A 35 8.81 10.18 -3.53
N ASP A 36 8.23 9.04 -3.14
CA ASP A 36 8.99 7.83 -2.83
C ASP A 36 9.01 6.83 -4.00
N GLY A 37 8.42 7.18 -5.13
CA GLY A 37 8.39 6.33 -6.31
C GLY A 37 7.41 5.18 -6.25
N LEU A 38 6.54 5.14 -5.23
CA LEU A 38 5.60 4.04 -5.04
C LEU A 38 4.17 4.56 -4.91
N HIS A 39 3.22 3.70 -5.28
CA HIS A 39 1.81 4.02 -5.08
C HIS A 39 1.50 4.16 -3.59
N PRO A 40 0.47 4.93 -3.23
CA PRO A 40 0.14 5.16 -1.81
C PRO A 40 -0.57 3.99 -1.14
N TYR A 41 -0.87 2.91 -1.85
CA TYR A 41 -1.58 1.77 -1.27
C TYR A 41 -0.99 0.47 -1.80
N HIS A 42 -1.19 -0.60 -1.01
CA HIS A 42 -0.64 -1.93 -1.30
C HIS A 42 -1.20 -2.48 -2.61
N LYS A 43 -0.39 -3.29 -3.30
CA LYS A 43 -0.75 -3.91 -4.58
C LYS A 43 -2.09 -4.61 -4.54
N ASP A 44 -2.38 -5.34 -3.47
CA ASP A 44 -3.61 -6.12 -3.38
C ASP A 44 -4.84 -5.22 -3.47
N PHE A 45 -4.79 -4.06 -2.84
CA PHE A 45 -5.90 -3.12 -2.89
C PHE A 45 -5.98 -2.43 -4.24
N ASP A 46 -4.83 -2.17 -4.85
CA ASP A 46 -4.83 -1.58 -6.18
C ASP A 46 -5.43 -2.54 -7.19
N ASN A 47 -5.06 -3.81 -7.11
CA ASN A 47 -5.61 -4.85 -7.99
C ASN A 47 -7.12 -5.00 -7.79
N PHE A 48 -7.55 -5.02 -6.54
CA PHE A 48 -8.99 -5.09 -6.24
C PHE A 48 -9.73 -3.91 -6.86
N ARG A 49 -9.16 -2.73 -6.72
CA ARG A 49 -9.76 -1.51 -7.28
C ARG A 49 -9.89 -1.60 -8.79
N ARG A 50 -8.86 -2.10 -9.46
CA ARG A 50 -8.87 -2.22 -10.93
C ARG A 50 -9.88 -3.26 -11.41
N VAL A 51 -9.92 -4.39 -10.74
CA VAL A 51 -10.80 -5.48 -11.14
C VAL A 51 -12.26 -5.11 -10.95
N THR A 52 -12.58 -4.42 -9.86
CA THR A 52 -13.96 -4.05 -9.55
C THR A 52 -14.37 -2.70 -10.13
N GLY A 53 -13.41 -1.89 -10.56
CA GLY A 53 -13.70 -0.54 -11.00
C GLY A 53 -14.04 0.42 -9.88
N ALA A 54 -13.83 -0.02 -8.63
CA ALA A 54 -14.17 0.80 -7.46
C ALA A 54 -13.16 1.93 -7.29
N SER A 55 -13.61 3.03 -6.69
CA SER A 55 -12.71 4.13 -6.35
C SER A 55 -11.91 3.77 -5.10
N VAL A 56 -10.84 4.52 -4.85
CA VAL A 56 -10.02 4.33 -3.65
C VAL A 56 -10.88 4.48 -2.39
N ASP A 57 -11.77 5.49 -2.38
CA ASP A 57 -12.63 5.72 -1.24
C ASP A 57 -13.58 4.54 -0.99
N ARG A 58 -14.09 3.96 -2.06
CA ARG A 58 -14.98 2.80 -1.93
C ARG A 58 -14.25 1.59 -1.37
N VAL A 59 -13.03 1.35 -1.85
CA VAL A 59 -12.23 0.23 -1.35
C VAL A 59 -11.89 0.44 0.11
N ARG A 60 -11.54 1.66 0.50
CA ARG A 60 -11.24 1.99 1.89
C ARG A 60 -12.46 1.72 2.79
N GLU A 61 -13.62 2.10 2.31
CA GLU A 61 -14.87 1.87 3.04
C GLU A 61 -15.11 0.38 3.27
N LEU A 62 -14.92 -0.43 2.22
CA LEU A 62 -15.10 -1.87 2.31
C LEU A 62 -14.11 -2.51 3.28
N VAL A 63 -12.86 -2.08 3.25
CA VAL A 63 -11.84 -2.58 4.18
C VAL A 63 -12.23 -2.24 5.61
N THR A 64 -12.73 -1.03 5.84
CA THR A 64 -13.16 -0.62 7.17
C THR A 64 -14.27 -1.51 7.69
N LEU A 65 -15.24 -1.85 6.84
CA LEU A 65 -16.35 -2.72 7.22
C LEU A 65 -15.85 -4.13 7.57
N ILE A 66 -14.88 -4.64 6.80
CA ILE A 66 -14.35 -5.97 7.05
C ILE A 66 -13.56 -6.03 8.36
N ASN A 67 -12.83 -4.96 8.67
CA ASN A 67 -11.98 -4.92 9.85
C ASN A 67 -12.71 -4.55 11.13
N ASN A 68 -13.94 -4.17 11.03
CA ASN A 68 -14.79 -3.94 12.19
C ASN A 68 -15.57 -5.20 12.50
#